data_bfd7202dce52aee884e501bc538d8bf2
#
_entry.id   bfd7202dce52aee884e501bc538d8bf2
#
_cell.length_a   1.000
_cell.length_b   1.000
_cell.length_c   1.000
_cell.angle_alpha   90.00
_cell.angle_beta   90.00
_cell.angle_gamma   90.00
#
_symmetry.space_group_name_H-M   'P 1'
#
loop_
_entity.id
_entity.type
_entity.pdbx_description
1 polymer ?
#
loop_
_entity_poly.entity_id
_entity_poly.type
_entity_poly.pdbx_seq_one_letter_code
_entity_poly.pdbx_strand_id
1 'polypeptide(L)'
;AQCLVGSEMCIRDSYMIERIARELHQRNKYVVNKIGYDELVNKISVANVLHCENPLKIVDEWIKEYNLEKGDFDITDVDKDLAEIIPTPTQMGKVYTRLILQTLDSSEDYVQGLIRVYNHSICEKIDNYNCSAFYEPSYVITRAYLEGDF
;
A
#
# COMPACT_ATOMS: atom_id res chain seq x y z
N ALA A 1 13.45 -2.00 -11.83
CA ALA A 1 14.77 -2.53 -11.53
C ALA A 1 15.27 -2.02 -10.18
N GLN A 2 14.85 -0.86 -9.80
CA GLN A 2 15.30 -0.18 -8.60
C GLN A 2 14.95 -0.90 -7.31
N CYS A 3 13.90 -1.71 -7.32
CA CYS A 3 13.46 -2.47 -6.16
C CYS A 3 13.98 -3.91 -6.10
N LEU A 4 14.85 -4.32 -7.00
CA LEU A 4 15.40 -5.69 -6.98
C LEU A 4 16.28 -5.94 -5.76
N VAL A 5 17.13 -4.99 -5.41
CA VAL A 5 17.95 -5.03 -4.20
C VAL A 5 17.19 -4.47 -3.02
N GLY A 6 16.22 -3.61 -3.27
CA GLY A 6 15.42 -2.93 -2.28
C GLY A 6 14.00 -3.44 -2.11
N SER A 7 13.73 -4.73 -2.42
CA SER A 7 12.36 -5.29 -2.27
C SER A 7 11.82 -5.14 -0.86
N GLU A 8 12.65 -5.30 0.16
CA GLU A 8 12.28 -5.05 1.55
C GLU A 8 11.95 -3.59 1.82
N MET A 9 12.65 -2.66 1.14
CA MET A 9 12.35 -1.22 1.22
C MET A 9 11.03 -0.90 0.56
N CYS A 10 10.73 -1.52 -0.58
CA CYS A 10 9.43 -1.37 -1.25
C CYS A 10 8.28 -1.91 -0.40
N ILE A 11 8.48 -3.04 0.30
CA ILE A 11 7.52 -3.57 1.27
C ILE A 11 7.31 -2.57 2.40
N ARG A 12 8.38 -1.94 2.87
CA ARG A 12 8.32 -0.95 3.94
C ARG A 12 7.51 0.29 3.54
N ASP A 13 7.65 0.76 2.31
CA ASP A 13 6.86 1.90 1.83
C ASP A 13 5.37 1.56 1.77
N SER A 14 5.03 0.41 1.22
CA SER A 14 3.64 -0.06 1.22
C SER A 14 3.12 -0.31 2.63
N TYR A 15 3.95 -0.83 3.52
CA TYR A 15 3.63 -0.95 4.95
C TYR A 15 3.32 0.42 5.56
N MET A 16 4.13 1.44 5.28
CA MET A 16 3.92 2.79 5.80
C MET A 16 2.60 3.39 5.29
N ILE A 17 2.31 3.24 4.01
CA ILE A 17 1.04 3.69 3.42
C ILE A 17 -0.14 3.04 4.14
N GLU A 18 -0.09 1.73 4.32
CA GLU A 18 -1.12 0.96 5.01
C GLU A 18 -1.31 1.41 6.47
N ARG A 19 -0.20 1.62 7.19
CA ARG A 19 -0.24 2.08 8.58
C ARG A 19 -0.87 3.46 8.70
N ILE A 20 -0.47 4.39 7.85
CA ILE A 20 -1.00 5.75 7.86
C ILE A 20 -2.49 5.74 7.52
N ALA A 21 -2.89 4.99 6.50
CA ALA A 21 -4.29 4.89 6.10
C ALA A 21 -5.16 4.35 7.24
N ARG A 22 -4.71 3.30 7.94
CA ARG A 22 -5.45 2.74 9.08
C ARG A 22 -5.54 3.72 10.24
N GLU A 23 -4.44 4.39 10.58
CA GLU A 23 -4.39 5.39 11.65
C GLU A 23 -5.37 6.54 11.40
N LEU A 24 -5.48 6.96 10.14
CA LEU A 24 -6.32 8.10 9.74
C LEU A 24 -7.74 7.69 9.34
N HIS A 25 -8.08 6.41 9.33
CA HIS A 25 -9.34 5.92 8.76
C HIS A 25 -9.57 6.45 7.34
N GLN A 26 -8.54 6.32 6.51
CA GLN A 26 -8.54 6.70 5.10
C GLN A 26 -8.23 5.50 4.21
N ARG A 27 -8.56 5.60 2.93
CA ARG A 27 -8.12 4.62 1.94
C ARG A 27 -6.64 4.84 1.61
N ASN A 28 -5.96 3.78 1.23
CA ASN A 28 -4.56 3.84 0.81
C ASN A 28 -4.32 4.88 -0.29
N LYS A 29 -5.22 4.97 -1.27
CA LYS A 29 -5.11 5.94 -2.36
C LYS A 29 -5.13 7.40 -1.89
N TYR A 30 -5.83 7.70 -0.79
CA TYR A 30 -5.80 9.04 -0.20
C TYR A 30 -4.38 9.41 0.23
N VAL A 31 -3.72 8.51 0.94
CA VAL A 31 -2.35 8.73 1.42
C VAL A 31 -1.39 8.90 0.24
N VAL A 32 -1.45 7.99 -0.72
CA VAL A 32 -0.60 8.01 -1.92
C VAL A 32 -0.78 9.31 -2.71
N ASN A 33 -2.02 9.72 -2.95
CA ASN A 33 -2.31 10.90 -3.76
C ASN A 33 -1.97 12.21 -3.03
N LYS A 34 -2.14 12.24 -1.70
CA LYS A 34 -1.78 13.41 -0.90
C LYS A 34 -0.28 13.62 -0.83
N ILE A 35 0.49 12.56 -0.69
CA ILE A 35 1.95 12.65 -0.70
C ILE A 35 2.45 13.01 -2.10
N GLY A 36 1.97 12.31 -3.12
CA GLY A 36 2.30 12.58 -4.51
C GLY A 36 3.65 12.02 -4.95
N TYR A 37 3.88 12.05 -6.26
CA TYR A 37 5.02 11.40 -6.90
C TYR A 37 6.38 11.88 -6.36
N ASP A 38 6.63 13.18 -6.36
CA ASP A 38 7.93 13.72 -5.99
C ASP A 38 8.31 13.38 -4.55
N GLU A 39 7.37 13.50 -3.64
CA GLU A 39 7.60 13.19 -2.23
C GLU A 39 7.73 11.69 -1.97
N LEU A 40 6.98 10.86 -2.70
CA LEU A 40 7.15 9.40 -2.64
C LEU A 40 8.53 8.97 -3.13
N VAL A 41 9.00 9.55 -4.24
CA VAL A 41 10.37 9.31 -4.74
C VAL A 41 11.39 9.67 -3.66
N ASN A 42 11.23 10.82 -3.03
CA ASN A 42 12.11 11.27 -1.97
C ASN A 42 12.11 10.31 -0.76
N LYS A 43 10.93 9.89 -0.30
CA LYS A 43 10.80 8.95 0.83
C LYS A 43 11.44 7.60 0.52
N ILE A 44 11.25 7.08 -0.68
CA ILE A 44 11.86 5.81 -1.12
C ILE A 44 13.39 5.94 -1.18
N SER A 45 13.90 7.06 -1.67
CA SER A 45 15.35 7.28 -1.76
C SER A 45 16.05 7.32 -0.41
N VAL A 46 15.35 7.74 0.65
CA VAL A 46 15.89 7.80 2.03
C VAL A 46 15.45 6.63 2.90
N ALA A 47 14.82 5.62 2.34
CA ALA A 47 14.28 4.49 3.09
C ALA A 47 15.34 3.75 3.93
N ASN A 48 16.59 3.70 3.46
CA ASN A 48 17.70 3.11 4.22
C ASN A 48 17.94 3.81 5.56
N VAL A 49 17.80 5.13 5.59
CA VAL A 49 17.96 5.93 6.81
C VAL A 49 16.77 5.69 7.74
N LEU A 50 15.56 5.70 7.19
CA LEU A 50 14.34 5.48 7.94
C LEU A 50 14.22 4.06 8.51
N HIS A 51 14.98 3.11 7.96
CA HIS A 51 14.95 1.71 8.40
C HIS A 51 15.33 1.55 9.87
N CYS A 52 16.13 2.44 10.42
CA CYS A 52 16.58 2.38 11.81
C CYS A 52 15.63 3.07 12.80
N GLU A 53 14.59 3.74 12.32
CA GLU A 53 13.66 4.48 13.16
C GLU A 53 12.41 3.67 13.52
N ASN A 54 11.77 4.05 14.64
CA ASN A 54 10.50 3.47 15.05
C ASN A 54 9.42 3.81 14.02
N PRO A 55 8.75 2.80 13.39
CA PRO A 55 7.72 3.05 12.39
C PRO A 55 6.57 3.95 12.86
N LEU A 56 6.18 3.84 14.13
CA LEU A 56 5.08 4.68 14.68
C LEU A 56 5.46 6.15 14.70
N LYS A 57 6.71 6.47 15.01
CA LYS A 57 7.22 7.84 14.96
C LYS A 57 7.21 8.38 13.52
N ILE A 58 7.60 7.56 12.56
CA ILE A 58 7.61 7.93 11.14
C ILE A 58 6.19 8.17 10.64
N VAL A 59 5.24 7.35 11.05
CA VAL A 59 3.81 7.54 10.73
C VAL A 59 3.35 8.93 11.17
N ASP A 60 3.61 9.30 12.43
CA ASP A 60 3.24 10.62 12.96
C ASP A 60 3.92 11.76 12.20
N GLU A 61 5.19 11.58 11.86
CA GLU A 61 5.95 12.58 11.10
C GLU A 61 5.36 12.81 9.70
N TRP A 62 5.03 11.74 8.98
CA TRP A 62 4.44 11.86 7.64
C TRP A 62 3.05 12.49 7.69
N ILE A 63 2.23 12.12 8.68
CA ILE A 63 0.90 12.72 8.86
C ILE A 63 1.01 14.23 9.00
N LYS A 64 1.96 14.71 9.80
CA LYS A 64 2.18 16.14 10.02
C LYS A 64 2.78 16.82 8.79
N GLU A 65 3.80 16.21 8.18
CA GLU A 65 4.53 16.76 7.05
C GLU A 65 3.61 17.01 5.85
N TYR A 66 2.69 16.09 5.57
CA TYR A 66 1.79 16.18 4.42
C TYR A 66 0.38 16.66 4.77
N ASN A 67 0.15 17.10 6.00
CA ASN A 67 -1.16 17.54 6.47
C ASN A 67 -2.27 16.53 6.16
N LEU A 68 -2.03 15.27 6.46
CA LEU A 68 -2.99 14.22 6.20
C LEU A 68 -4.14 14.30 7.20
N GLU A 69 -5.37 14.24 6.69
CA GLU A 69 -6.58 14.40 7.48
C GLU A 69 -7.22 13.07 7.85
N LYS A 70 -7.89 13.04 8.98
CA LYS A 70 -8.65 11.89 9.43
C LYS A 70 -9.95 11.77 8.62
N GLY A 71 -10.29 10.54 8.23
CA GLY A 71 -11.52 10.20 7.52
C GLY A 71 -12.42 9.28 8.32
N ASP A 72 -13.32 8.61 7.63
CA ASP A 72 -14.34 7.74 8.19
C ASP A 72 -14.34 6.32 7.61
N PHE A 73 -13.28 5.95 6.89
CA PHE A 73 -13.12 4.60 6.33
C PHE A 73 -12.21 3.75 7.21
N ASP A 74 -12.79 2.84 7.98
CA ASP A 74 -12.02 1.89 8.78
C ASP A 74 -11.93 0.55 8.05
N ILE A 75 -10.78 0.27 7.45
CA ILE A 75 -10.53 -0.97 6.71
C ILE A 75 -10.64 -2.21 7.62
N THR A 76 -10.49 -2.05 8.92
CA THR A 76 -10.58 -3.14 9.90
C THR A 76 -11.99 -3.36 10.42
N ASP A 77 -12.94 -2.53 10.03
CA ASP A 77 -14.35 -2.70 10.36
C ASP A 77 -14.95 -3.80 9.46
N VAL A 78 -14.84 -5.02 9.92
CA VAL A 78 -15.24 -6.22 9.18
C VAL A 78 -16.39 -6.94 9.87
N ASP A 79 -17.20 -7.64 9.07
CA ASP A 79 -18.21 -8.58 9.59
C ASP A 79 -17.50 -9.83 10.09
N LYS A 80 -17.60 -10.09 11.39
CA LYS A 80 -16.96 -11.24 12.05
C LYS A 80 -17.47 -12.59 11.56
N ASP A 81 -18.65 -12.62 10.95
CA ASP A 81 -19.19 -13.84 10.34
C ASP A 81 -18.57 -14.11 8.96
N LEU A 82 -18.02 -13.09 8.30
CA LEU A 82 -17.43 -13.20 6.98
C LEU A 82 -15.90 -13.21 7.02
N ALA A 83 -15.29 -12.54 7.99
CA ALA A 83 -13.83 -12.37 8.08
C ALA A 83 -13.30 -12.98 9.38
N GLU A 84 -12.54 -14.06 9.25
CA GLU A 84 -11.84 -14.69 10.39
C GLU A 84 -10.51 -13.99 10.69
N ILE A 85 -9.90 -13.38 9.69
CA ILE A 85 -8.56 -12.81 9.77
C ILE A 85 -8.55 -11.40 9.20
N ILE A 86 -7.97 -10.47 9.96
CA ILE A 86 -7.65 -9.13 9.48
C ILE A 86 -6.15 -9.12 9.16
N PRO A 87 -5.73 -8.89 7.90
CA PRO A 87 -4.32 -8.89 7.56
C PRO A 87 -3.59 -7.73 8.25
N THR A 88 -2.35 -7.98 8.62
CA THR A 88 -1.48 -6.94 9.20
C THR A 88 -1.04 -5.95 8.13
N PRO A 89 -0.63 -4.72 8.50
CA PRO A 89 -0.03 -3.79 7.56
C PRO A 89 1.18 -4.35 6.80
N THR A 90 1.98 -5.20 7.45
CA THR A 90 3.11 -5.88 6.79
C THR A 90 2.64 -6.86 5.73
N GLN A 91 1.60 -7.64 6.00
CA GLN A 91 1.03 -8.58 5.04
C GLN A 91 0.49 -7.84 3.81
N MET A 92 -0.25 -6.76 4.03
CA MET A 92 -0.77 -5.94 2.94
C MET A 92 0.33 -5.21 2.17
N GLY A 93 1.38 -4.78 2.86
CA GLY A 93 2.56 -4.22 2.22
C GLY A 93 3.19 -5.20 1.24
N LYS A 94 3.28 -6.47 1.59
CA LYS A 94 3.78 -7.52 0.69
C LYS A 94 2.85 -7.76 -0.50
N VAL A 95 1.53 -7.79 -0.28
CA VAL A 95 0.54 -7.95 -1.35
C VAL A 95 0.70 -6.86 -2.40
N TYR A 96 0.71 -5.60 -1.97
CA TYR A 96 0.81 -4.46 -2.87
C TYR A 96 2.17 -4.36 -3.55
N THR A 97 3.26 -4.61 -2.84
CA THR A 97 4.60 -4.61 -3.45
C THR A 97 4.71 -5.63 -4.57
N ARG A 98 4.21 -6.84 -4.35
CA ARG A 98 4.20 -7.88 -5.39
C ARG A 98 3.36 -7.48 -6.60
N LEU A 99 2.17 -6.92 -6.35
CA LEU A 99 1.29 -6.47 -7.41
C LEU A 99 1.94 -5.35 -8.24
N ILE A 100 2.56 -4.39 -7.59
CA ILE A 100 3.28 -3.31 -8.27
C ILE A 100 4.41 -3.88 -9.14
N LEU A 101 5.26 -4.72 -8.58
CA LEU A 101 6.39 -5.29 -9.30
C LEU A 101 5.96 -6.19 -10.47
N GLN A 102 4.89 -6.95 -10.31
CA GLN A 102 4.40 -7.87 -11.35
C GLN A 102 3.65 -7.15 -12.48
N THR A 103 3.19 -5.93 -12.24
CA THR A 103 2.47 -5.13 -13.24
C THR A 103 3.29 -3.96 -13.77
N LEU A 104 4.53 -3.80 -13.30
CA LEU A 104 5.38 -2.67 -13.65
C LEU A 104 5.71 -2.68 -15.15
N ASP A 105 5.42 -1.56 -15.83
CA ASP A 105 5.76 -1.38 -17.24
C ASP A 105 7.23 -0.98 -17.36
N SER A 106 7.87 -1.37 -18.48
CA SER A 106 9.27 -1.01 -18.77
C SER A 106 9.50 0.50 -18.92
N SER A 107 8.43 1.26 -19.19
CA SER A 107 8.47 2.71 -19.38
C SER A 107 8.20 3.51 -18.09
N GLU A 108 7.87 2.84 -16.98
CA GLU A 108 7.55 3.50 -15.71
C GLU A 108 8.54 3.11 -14.61
N ASP A 109 8.77 4.03 -13.67
CA ASP A 109 9.52 3.72 -12.45
C ASP A 109 8.58 3.10 -11.39
N TYR A 110 9.15 2.64 -10.29
CA TYR A 110 8.39 1.97 -9.22
C TYR A 110 7.32 2.89 -8.61
N VAL A 111 7.62 4.17 -8.42
CA VAL A 111 6.68 5.12 -7.81
C VAL A 111 5.49 5.37 -8.74
N GLN A 112 5.73 5.48 -10.05
CA GLN A 112 4.65 5.58 -11.04
C GLN A 112 3.75 4.35 -10.99
N GLY A 113 4.33 3.17 -10.92
CA GLY A 113 3.61 1.90 -10.77
C GLY A 113 2.83 1.83 -9.46
N LEU A 114 3.42 2.27 -8.37
CA LEU A 114 2.78 2.35 -7.06
C LEU A 114 1.52 3.23 -7.11
N ILE A 115 1.63 4.43 -7.63
CA ILE A 115 0.50 5.36 -7.76
C ILE A 115 -0.59 4.75 -8.64
N ARG A 116 -0.21 4.15 -9.76
CA ARG A 116 -1.15 3.47 -10.67
C ARG A 116 -1.91 2.35 -9.97
N VAL A 117 -1.22 1.49 -9.24
CA VAL A 117 -1.82 0.34 -8.56
C VAL A 117 -2.78 0.80 -7.46
N TYR A 118 -2.34 1.69 -6.59
CA TYR A 118 -3.19 2.15 -5.48
C TYR A 118 -4.42 2.93 -5.94
N ASN A 119 -4.43 3.48 -7.16
CA ASN A 119 -5.58 4.16 -7.74
C ASN A 119 -6.48 3.24 -8.59
N HIS A 120 -6.10 1.99 -8.76
CA HIS A 120 -6.91 1.04 -9.53
C HIS A 120 -8.14 0.58 -8.75
N SER A 121 -9.26 0.38 -9.43
CA SER A 121 -10.52 -0.03 -8.82
C SER A 121 -10.45 -1.40 -8.11
N ILE A 122 -9.53 -2.27 -8.53
CA ILE A 122 -9.33 -3.58 -7.91
C ILE A 122 -8.97 -3.48 -6.42
N CYS A 123 -8.39 -2.35 -5.99
CA CYS A 123 -8.03 -2.12 -4.60
C CYS A 123 -9.24 -2.13 -3.68
N GLU A 124 -10.41 -1.75 -4.17
CA GLU A 124 -11.65 -1.82 -3.38
C GLU A 124 -11.99 -3.26 -2.98
N LYS A 125 -11.64 -4.22 -3.82
CA LYS A 125 -11.81 -5.65 -3.53
C LYS A 125 -10.69 -6.21 -2.66
N ILE A 126 -9.45 -5.84 -2.97
CA ILE A 126 -8.28 -6.27 -2.19
C ILE A 126 -8.37 -5.76 -0.76
N ASP A 127 -8.81 -4.52 -0.57
CA ASP A 127 -8.94 -3.87 0.73
C ASP A 127 -10.27 -4.18 1.44
N ASN A 128 -11.11 -5.00 0.85
CA ASN A 128 -12.33 -5.51 1.51
C ASN A 128 -12.02 -6.84 2.21
N TYR A 129 -11.74 -6.76 3.50
CA TYR A 129 -11.35 -7.94 4.29
C TYR A 129 -12.52 -8.87 4.63
N ASN A 130 -13.75 -8.53 4.25
CA ASN A 130 -14.88 -9.45 4.29
C ASN A 130 -14.83 -10.51 3.17
N CYS A 131 -13.93 -10.35 2.19
CA CYS A 131 -13.68 -11.34 1.16
C CYS A 131 -12.21 -11.77 1.18
N SER A 132 -11.89 -12.84 0.46
CA SER A 132 -10.56 -13.44 0.47
C SER A 132 -9.61 -12.87 -0.59
N ALA A 133 -9.97 -11.80 -1.27
CA ALA A 133 -9.19 -11.27 -2.39
C ALA A 133 -7.72 -10.98 -2.01
N PHE A 134 -7.49 -10.38 -0.83
CA PHE A 134 -6.13 -10.10 -0.35
C PHE A 134 -5.29 -11.36 -0.10
N TYR A 135 -5.94 -12.49 0.13
CA TYR A 135 -5.30 -13.75 0.49
C TYR A 135 -5.03 -14.64 -0.72
N GLU A 136 -5.51 -14.25 -1.89
CA GLU A 136 -5.28 -15.00 -3.11
C GLU A 136 -3.78 -15.02 -3.49
N PRO A 137 -3.31 -16.07 -4.17
CA PRO A 137 -1.95 -16.09 -4.68
C PRO A 137 -1.64 -14.86 -5.54
N SER A 138 -0.39 -14.40 -5.52
CA SER A 138 -0.01 -13.16 -6.20
C SER A 138 -0.35 -13.17 -7.70
N TYR A 139 -0.24 -14.30 -8.37
CA TYR A 139 -0.58 -14.40 -9.80
C TYR A 139 -2.09 -14.24 -10.05
N VAL A 140 -2.94 -14.64 -9.10
CA VAL A 140 -4.39 -14.44 -9.18
C VAL A 140 -4.72 -12.96 -9.03
N ILE A 141 -4.11 -12.28 -8.05
CA ILE A 141 -4.30 -10.84 -7.83
C ILE A 141 -3.81 -10.05 -9.05
N THR A 142 -2.65 -10.40 -9.60
CA THR A 142 -2.12 -9.77 -10.81
C THR A 142 -3.06 -9.94 -11.99
N ARG A 143 -3.59 -11.14 -12.20
CA ARG A 143 -4.57 -11.38 -13.25
C ARG A 143 -5.84 -10.55 -13.04
N ALA A 144 -6.36 -10.53 -11.83
CA ALA A 144 -7.54 -9.73 -11.50
C ALA A 144 -7.31 -8.24 -11.77
N TYR A 145 -6.13 -7.74 -11.45
CA TYR A 145 -5.74 -6.37 -11.79
C TYR A 145 -5.79 -6.13 -13.31
N LEU A 146 -5.21 -7.01 -14.09
CA LEU A 146 -5.14 -6.88 -15.56
C LEU A 146 -6.51 -7.03 -16.22
N GLU A 147 -7.37 -7.89 -15.69
CA GLU A 147 -8.72 -8.15 -16.21
C GLU A 147 -9.77 -7.19 -15.63
N GLY A 148 -9.46 -6.52 -14.53
CA GLY A 148 -10.36 -5.58 -13.87
C GLY A 148 -11.26 -6.19 -12.81
N ASP A 149 -11.21 -7.51 -12.60
CA ASP A 149 -12.02 -8.22 -11.62
C ASP A 149 -11.42 -9.60 -11.27
N PHE A 150 -11.81 -10.12 -10.11
CA PHE A 150 -11.46 -11.47 -9.66
C PHE A 150 -12.30 -12.54 -10.34
#